data_db98ef654860535bcbf95e6b51086fbc
#
_entry.id   db98ef654860535bcbf95e6b51086fbc
#
_cell.length_a   1.000
_cell.length_b   1.000
_cell.length_c   1.000
_cell.angle_alpha   90.00
_cell.angle_beta   90.00
_cell.angle_gamma   90.00
#
_symmetry.space_group_name_H-M   'P 1'
#
loop_
_entity.id
_entity.type
_entity.pdbx_description
1 polymer ?
#
loop_
_entity_poly.entity_id
_entity_poly.type
_entity_poly.pdbx_seq_one_letter_code
_entity_poly.pdbx_strand_id
1 'polypeptide(L)'
;MLSGPLRWAIILIGAAIALNYIDRGAVSVAAPLIKDEFGLTNERYGVIVSSFYWTYVPALALAGWLADKISVRLLMALGVATWALATIGMGFVGTGVAGGVTGLLLLRLIMGLGEGVAFPCGSKLIARVPEGARGLANISLSGGLALGPLIGTLAGGAIMQLWGWREMFIVFGLATLVWLVPWWLARRGIEEGEGRHDDAPGNAAPLAPARLVDVLRQPAFWAVTLLHLSGTFALYFIVGWLPLWLVKARGFSIIDMTLLTSVFYIAQIAGGTLGAWAIDRAIRRGGNGSMWRRRMLFASVSACVVGLLLLPDIQGWVPLITLIAMTGFGYGPVPNLLFVIGQTMAGPASAGRWVGVQTSIGNLSGIIGPVMTGIIVDAAGYRPAFIVTAAIVGLGTLIFGLAVRRIEPVRWAPA
;
A
#
# COMPACT_ATOMS: atom_id res chain seq x y z
N MET A 1 5.56 -27.99 -10.92
CA MET A 1 6.55 -26.96 -10.61
C MET A 1 6.40 -25.83 -11.63
N LEU A 2 6.66 -24.56 -11.24
CA LEU A 2 6.69 -23.44 -12.20
C LEU A 2 7.84 -23.61 -13.18
N SER A 3 7.63 -23.30 -14.46
CA SER A 3 8.73 -23.20 -15.43
C SER A 3 9.71 -22.12 -14.97
N GLY A 4 10.99 -22.29 -15.28
CA GLY A 4 12.03 -21.30 -14.94
C GLY A 4 11.65 -19.89 -15.41
N PRO A 5 11.22 -19.71 -16.67
CA PRO A 5 10.82 -18.41 -17.21
C PRO A 5 9.64 -17.76 -16.46
N LEU A 6 8.58 -18.51 -16.15
CA LEU A 6 7.42 -17.98 -15.41
C LEU A 6 7.79 -17.58 -13.97
N ARG A 7 8.67 -18.34 -13.32
CA ARG A 7 9.17 -17.99 -11.98
C ARG A 7 9.93 -16.67 -11.99
N TRP A 8 10.76 -16.43 -13.02
CA TRP A 8 11.44 -15.16 -13.19
C TRP A 8 10.48 -13.99 -13.39
N ALA A 9 9.46 -14.16 -14.22
CA ALA A 9 8.44 -13.12 -14.42
C ALA A 9 7.74 -12.74 -13.12
N ILE A 10 7.42 -13.73 -12.27
CA ILE A 10 6.79 -13.51 -10.95
C ILE A 10 7.74 -12.76 -10.00
N ILE A 11 9.03 -13.13 -9.96
CA ILE A 11 10.03 -12.44 -9.15
C ILE A 11 10.17 -10.98 -9.59
N LEU A 12 10.21 -10.75 -10.91
CA LEU A 12 10.30 -9.39 -11.46
C LEU A 12 9.08 -8.54 -11.12
N ILE A 13 7.87 -9.10 -11.11
CA ILE A 13 6.68 -8.37 -10.65
C ILE A 13 6.81 -8.01 -9.17
N GLY A 14 7.27 -8.94 -8.32
CA GLY A 14 7.53 -8.63 -6.92
C GLY A 14 8.55 -7.50 -6.73
N ALA A 15 9.62 -7.51 -7.54
CA ALA A 15 10.61 -6.44 -7.57
C ALA A 15 10.01 -5.10 -8.05
N ALA A 16 9.14 -5.11 -9.07
CA ALA A 16 8.45 -3.90 -9.52
C ALA A 16 7.53 -3.32 -8.44
N ILE A 17 6.82 -4.17 -7.68
CA ILE A 17 6.04 -3.73 -6.53
C ILE A 17 6.93 -3.12 -5.45
N ALA A 18 8.10 -3.70 -5.18
CA ALA A 18 9.05 -3.10 -4.24
C ALA A 18 9.52 -1.72 -4.70
N LEU A 19 9.92 -1.58 -5.98
CA LEU A 19 10.31 -0.29 -6.58
C LEU A 19 9.18 0.74 -6.52
N ASN A 20 7.95 0.33 -6.84
CA ASN A 20 6.76 1.16 -6.72
C ASN A 20 6.61 1.75 -5.30
N TYR A 21 6.80 0.95 -4.26
CA TYR A 21 6.70 1.43 -2.89
C TYR A 21 7.93 2.22 -2.42
N ILE A 22 9.11 1.98 -2.99
CA ILE A 22 10.31 2.81 -2.81
C ILE A 22 10.05 4.21 -3.36
N ASP A 23 9.64 4.31 -4.61
CA ASP A 23 9.40 5.57 -5.32
C ASP A 23 8.26 6.38 -4.68
N ARG A 24 7.18 5.70 -4.29
CA ARG A 24 6.03 6.30 -3.59
C ARG A 24 6.43 6.91 -2.25
N GLY A 25 7.27 6.22 -1.48
CA GLY A 25 7.76 6.66 -0.18
C GLY A 25 8.77 7.80 -0.25
N ALA A 26 9.44 7.98 -1.38
CA ALA A 26 10.52 8.96 -1.54
C ALA A 26 10.11 10.40 -1.19
N VAL A 27 8.91 10.84 -1.60
CA VAL A 27 8.38 12.18 -1.26
C VAL A 27 8.24 12.37 0.25
N SER A 28 7.85 11.32 0.97
CA SER A 28 7.67 11.39 2.42
C SER A 28 9.02 11.44 3.16
N VAL A 29 10.01 10.69 2.68
CA VAL A 29 11.38 10.73 3.22
C VAL A 29 12.01 12.10 2.96
N ALA A 30 11.81 12.67 1.76
CA ALA A 30 12.31 13.99 1.38
C ALA A 30 11.48 15.17 1.94
N ALA A 31 10.34 14.91 2.56
CA ALA A 31 9.39 15.93 3.00
C ALA A 31 10.02 17.09 3.80
N PRO A 32 10.90 16.84 4.79
CA PRO A 32 11.52 17.92 5.55
C PRO A 32 12.29 18.93 4.69
N LEU A 33 13.08 18.41 3.73
CA LEU A 33 13.91 19.23 2.83
C LEU A 33 13.09 19.94 1.75
N ILE A 34 12.12 19.22 1.14
CA ILE A 34 11.20 19.80 0.15
C ILE A 34 10.39 20.92 0.76
N LYS A 35 9.87 20.74 1.98
CA LYS A 35 9.12 21.79 2.67
C LYS A 35 9.95 23.02 2.94
N ASP A 36 11.19 22.85 3.38
CA ASP A 36 12.09 23.99 3.66
C ASP A 36 12.45 24.74 2.38
N GLU A 37 12.82 24.03 1.33
CA GLU A 37 13.24 24.63 0.08
C GLU A 37 12.12 25.42 -0.61
N PHE A 38 10.89 24.88 -0.62
CA PHE A 38 9.76 25.53 -1.27
C PHE A 38 8.86 26.35 -0.33
N GLY A 39 9.22 26.48 0.95
CA GLY A 39 8.41 27.22 1.94
C GLY A 39 6.98 26.70 2.06
N LEU A 40 6.78 25.36 2.03
CA LEU A 40 5.46 24.77 1.98
C LEU A 40 4.77 24.77 3.35
N THR A 41 3.49 25.17 3.37
CA THR A 41 2.59 24.84 4.47
C THR A 41 2.35 23.32 4.54
N ASN A 42 1.87 22.82 5.68
CA ASN A 42 1.55 21.39 5.80
C ASN A 42 0.38 21.02 4.88
N GLU A 43 -0.60 21.91 4.68
CA GLU A 43 -1.69 21.72 3.74
C GLU A 43 -1.15 21.52 2.31
N ARG A 44 -0.29 22.41 1.81
CA ARG A 44 0.30 22.31 0.46
C ARG A 44 1.13 21.03 0.29
N TYR A 45 1.89 20.65 1.31
CA TYR A 45 2.57 19.36 1.32
C TYR A 45 1.58 18.19 1.24
N GLY A 46 0.49 18.23 2.01
CA GLY A 46 -0.60 17.26 1.96
C GLY A 46 -1.20 17.13 0.56
N VAL A 47 -1.39 18.24 -0.16
CA VAL A 47 -1.87 18.26 -1.56
C VAL A 47 -0.87 17.58 -2.49
N ILE A 48 0.44 17.82 -2.34
CA ILE A 48 1.48 17.13 -3.14
C ILE A 48 1.45 15.62 -2.89
N VAL A 49 1.34 15.17 -1.66
CA VAL A 49 1.25 13.74 -1.33
C VAL A 49 -0.05 13.14 -1.89
N SER A 50 -1.16 13.84 -1.75
CA SER A 50 -2.49 13.41 -2.20
C SER A 50 -2.60 13.32 -3.72
N SER A 51 -1.95 14.23 -4.47
CA SER A 51 -2.08 14.33 -5.94
C SER A 51 -1.74 13.03 -6.67
N PHE A 52 -0.83 12.24 -6.14
CA PHE A 52 -0.53 10.90 -6.63
C PHE A 52 -1.79 10.03 -6.72
N TYR A 53 -2.63 10.03 -5.68
CA TYR A 53 -3.82 9.18 -5.61
C TYR A 53 -4.94 9.63 -6.53
N TRP A 54 -4.96 10.90 -6.98
CA TRP A 54 -5.97 11.42 -7.89
C TRP A 54 -5.96 10.70 -9.25
N THR A 55 -4.79 10.27 -9.68
CA THR A 55 -4.60 9.50 -10.92
C THR A 55 -4.39 8.02 -10.67
N TYR A 56 -3.76 7.64 -9.56
CA TYR A 56 -3.53 6.24 -9.20
C TYR A 56 -4.84 5.44 -9.04
N VAL A 57 -5.83 6.00 -8.33
CA VAL A 57 -7.10 5.30 -8.08
C VAL A 57 -7.86 5.01 -9.39
N PRO A 58 -8.11 5.97 -10.29
CA PRO A 58 -8.73 5.67 -11.57
C PRO A 58 -7.83 4.81 -12.48
N ALA A 59 -6.50 4.97 -12.41
CA ALA A 59 -5.57 4.16 -13.20
C ALA A 59 -5.62 2.67 -12.82
N LEU A 60 -5.82 2.33 -11.55
CA LEU A 60 -6.03 0.93 -11.13
C LEU A 60 -7.21 0.27 -11.84
N ALA A 61 -8.35 0.96 -11.93
CA ALA A 61 -9.54 0.45 -12.60
C ALA A 61 -9.32 0.33 -14.12
N LEU A 62 -8.72 1.36 -14.73
CA LEU A 62 -8.42 1.39 -16.15
C LEU A 62 -7.38 0.31 -16.53
N ALA A 63 -6.36 0.12 -15.73
CA ALA A 63 -5.31 -0.87 -15.97
C ALA A 63 -5.84 -2.31 -15.95
N GLY A 64 -6.81 -2.62 -15.08
CA GLY A 64 -7.50 -3.91 -15.08
C GLY A 64 -8.15 -4.20 -16.45
N TRP A 65 -8.89 -3.23 -16.99
CA TRP A 65 -9.52 -3.34 -18.32
C TRP A 65 -8.50 -3.36 -19.46
N LEU A 66 -7.45 -2.53 -19.40
CA LEU A 66 -6.38 -2.52 -20.39
C LEU A 66 -5.60 -3.85 -20.42
N ALA A 67 -5.34 -4.43 -19.25
CA ALA A 67 -4.66 -5.71 -19.13
C ALA A 67 -5.39 -6.85 -19.86
N ASP A 68 -6.71 -6.73 -20.11
CA ASP A 68 -7.46 -7.71 -20.90
C ASP A 68 -7.35 -7.49 -22.42
N LYS A 69 -6.97 -6.28 -22.84
CA LYS A 69 -6.91 -5.88 -24.24
C LYS A 69 -5.49 -5.85 -24.81
N ILE A 70 -4.51 -5.55 -23.98
CA ILE A 70 -3.11 -5.47 -24.42
C ILE A 70 -2.25 -6.40 -23.55
N SER A 71 -1.09 -6.78 -24.10
CA SER A 71 -0.19 -7.69 -23.40
C SER A 71 0.27 -7.10 -22.05
N VAL A 72 0.27 -7.94 -21.03
CA VAL A 72 0.75 -7.57 -19.68
C VAL A 72 2.19 -7.07 -19.76
N ARG A 73 3.00 -7.64 -20.66
CA ARG A 73 4.40 -7.24 -20.87
C ARG A 73 4.50 -5.77 -21.28
N LEU A 74 3.72 -5.37 -22.28
CA LEU A 74 3.77 -4.00 -22.80
C LEU A 74 3.16 -3.02 -21.79
N LEU A 75 1.99 -3.36 -21.22
CA LEU A 75 1.31 -2.50 -20.24
C LEU A 75 2.19 -2.22 -19.03
N MET A 76 2.84 -3.26 -18.51
CA MET A 76 3.75 -3.14 -17.36
C MET A 76 5.00 -2.31 -17.72
N ALA A 77 5.60 -2.53 -18.90
CA ALA A 77 6.76 -1.76 -19.35
C ALA A 77 6.44 -0.28 -19.53
N LEU A 78 5.30 0.05 -20.14
CA LEU A 78 4.85 1.44 -20.28
C LEU A 78 4.57 2.10 -18.92
N GLY A 79 3.91 1.39 -18.01
CA GLY A 79 3.67 1.89 -16.66
C GLY A 79 4.97 2.17 -15.92
N VAL A 80 5.89 1.19 -15.87
CA VAL A 80 7.21 1.34 -15.22
C VAL A 80 8.00 2.50 -15.81
N ALA A 81 8.09 2.60 -17.14
CA ALA A 81 8.77 3.70 -17.80
C ALA A 81 8.15 5.06 -17.41
N THR A 82 6.83 5.14 -17.41
CA THR A 82 6.10 6.39 -17.08
C THR A 82 6.40 6.83 -15.66
N TRP A 83 6.26 5.95 -14.65
CA TRP A 83 6.52 6.39 -13.27
C TRP A 83 8.01 6.60 -12.99
N ALA A 84 8.91 5.80 -13.58
CA ALA A 84 10.34 5.99 -13.42
C ALA A 84 10.82 7.34 -13.97
N LEU A 85 10.35 7.73 -15.16
CA LEU A 85 10.64 9.04 -15.76
C LEU A 85 10.05 10.18 -14.93
N ALA A 86 8.84 9.99 -14.38
CA ALA A 86 8.25 10.97 -13.46
C ALA A 86 9.08 11.10 -12.17
N THR A 87 9.55 9.99 -11.61
CA THR A 87 10.43 9.98 -10.43
C THR A 87 11.75 10.70 -10.73
N ILE A 88 12.42 10.39 -11.84
CA ILE A 88 13.62 11.11 -12.28
C ILE A 88 13.33 12.61 -12.44
N GLY A 89 12.20 12.95 -13.09
CA GLY A 89 11.77 14.33 -13.31
C GLY A 89 11.64 15.14 -12.02
N MET A 90 11.23 14.51 -10.90
CA MET A 90 11.16 15.19 -9.61
C MET A 90 12.53 15.68 -9.13
N GLY A 91 13.62 14.99 -9.48
CA GLY A 91 14.98 15.44 -9.19
C GLY A 91 15.40 16.71 -9.97
N PHE A 92 14.74 17.04 -11.07
CA PHE A 92 15.02 18.22 -11.89
C PHE A 92 14.05 19.38 -11.66
N VAL A 93 13.15 19.27 -10.69
CA VAL A 93 12.22 20.37 -10.37
C VAL A 93 12.99 21.59 -9.90
N GLY A 94 12.74 22.75 -10.56
CA GLY A 94 13.45 24.01 -10.29
C GLY A 94 13.13 24.59 -8.91
N THR A 95 13.96 25.56 -8.49
CA THR A 95 13.93 26.17 -7.15
C THR A 95 12.85 27.25 -6.96
N GLY A 96 12.16 27.67 -8.02
CA GLY A 96 11.07 28.65 -7.89
C GLY A 96 9.83 28.03 -7.24
N VAL A 97 9.29 28.69 -6.20
CA VAL A 97 8.15 28.14 -5.41
C VAL A 97 6.97 27.75 -6.31
N ALA A 98 6.55 28.63 -7.23
CA ALA A 98 5.42 28.35 -8.12
C ALA A 98 5.74 27.23 -9.13
N GLY A 99 6.89 27.28 -9.80
CA GLY A 99 7.32 26.27 -10.78
C GLY A 99 7.65 24.94 -10.11
N GLY A 100 8.31 24.98 -8.94
CA GLY A 100 8.69 23.80 -8.17
C GLY A 100 7.48 23.01 -7.67
N VAL A 101 6.52 23.67 -7.05
CA VAL A 101 5.30 23.01 -6.53
C VAL A 101 4.46 22.43 -7.68
N THR A 102 4.26 23.22 -8.74
CA THR A 102 3.50 22.76 -9.92
C THR A 102 4.19 21.57 -10.59
N GLY A 103 5.53 21.62 -10.73
CA GLY A 103 6.31 20.50 -11.26
C GLY A 103 6.15 19.22 -10.44
N LEU A 104 6.28 19.30 -9.11
CA LEU A 104 6.06 18.16 -8.21
C LEU A 104 4.63 17.61 -8.35
N LEU A 105 3.61 18.47 -8.38
CA LEU A 105 2.22 18.04 -8.55
C LEU A 105 2.01 17.30 -9.87
N LEU A 106 2.45 17.85 -10.99
CA LEU A 106 2.30 17.23 -12.30
C LEU A 106 3.04 15.88 -12.38
N LEU A 107 4.26 15.81 -11.86
CA LEU A 107 5.03 14.58 -11.86
C LEU A 107 4.41 13.52 -10.94
N ARG A 108 3.83 13.91 -9.82
CA ARG A 108 3.06 13.01 -8.94
C ARG A 108 1.81 12.46 -9.63
N LEU A 109 1.10 13.28 -10.41
CA LEU A 109 -0.04 12.80 -11.23
C LEU A 109 0.42 11.78 -12.28
N ILE A 110 1.51 12.08 -13.01
CA ILE A 110 2.09 11.16 -14.01
C ILE A 110 2.54 9.85 -13.35
N MET A 111 3.21 9.95 -12.20
CA MET A 111 3.65 8.80 -11.42
C MET A 111 2.45 7.91 -11.03
N GLY A 112 1.36 8.50 -10.54
CA GLY A 112 0.14 7.76 -10.17
C GLY A 112 -0.46 6.99 -11.34
N LEU A 113 -0.49 7.57 -12.55
CA LEU A 113 -0.93 6.88 -13.77
C LEU A 113 -0.05 5.66 -14.07
N GLY A 114 1.27 5.81 -14.02
CA GLY A 114 2.23 4.74 -14.30
C GLY A 114 2.16 3.61 -13.27
N GLU A 115 2.11 3.93 -11.98
CA GLU A 115 2.08 2.94 -10.90
C GLU A 115 0.78 2.12 -10.85
N GLY A 116 -0.33 2.69 -11.30
CA GLY A 116 -1.64 2.03 -11.28
C GLY A 116 -1.71 0.72 -12.06
N VAL A 117 -0.76 0.43 -12.97
CA VAL A 117 -0.75 -0.81 -13.76
C VAL A 117 -0.14 -2.00 -13.00
N ALA A 118 0.71 -1.76 -12.00
CA ALA A 118 1.55 -2.78 -11.39
C ALA A 118 0.75 -3.92 -10.74
N PHE A 119 -0.23 -3.61 -9.91
CA PHE A 119 -1.07 -4.61 -9.24
C PHE A 119 -1.99 -5.37 -10.19
N PRO A 120 -2.74 -4.75 -11.12
CA PRO A 120 -3.54 -5.47 -12.10
C PRO A 120 -2.72 -6.41 -12.97
N CYS A 121 -1.58 -5.96 -13.49
CA CYS A 121 -0.65 -6.81 -14.27
C CYS A 121 -0.12 -7.98 -13.45
N GLY A 122 0.32 -7.74 -12.22
CA GLY A 122 0.79 -8.76 -11.30
C GLY A 122 -0.27 -9.80 -10.99
N SER A 123 -1.47 -9.36 -10.64
CA SER A 123 -2.61 -10.24 -10.35
C SER A 123 -2.99 -11.10 -11.57
N LYS A 124 -2.98 -10.54 -12.76
CA LYS A 124 -3.27 -11.28 -14.00
C LYS A 124 -2.25 -12.37 -14.29
N LEU A 125 -0.96 -12.12 -14.09
CA LEU A 125 0.09 -13.14 -14.23
C LEU A 125 -0.03 -14.23 -13.16
N ILE A 126 -0.30 -13.89 -11.91
CA ILE A 126 -0.44 -14.85 -10.82
C ILE A 126 -1.69 -15.71 -10.99
N ALA A 127 -2.78 -15.17 -11.52
CA ALA A 127 -3.99 -15.95 -11.80
C ALA A 127 -3.73 -17.15 -12.73
N ARG A 128 -2.71 -17.07 -13.57
CA ARG A 128 -2.30 -18.11 -14.53
C ARG A 128 -1.33 -19.15 -13.95
N VAL A 129 -0.85 -18.91 -12.73
CA VAL A 129 0.00 -19.86 -12.02
C VAL A 129 -0.85 -21.04 -11.54
N PRO A 130 -0.37 -22.31 -11.65
CA PRO A 130 -1.04 -23.48 -11.09
C PRO A 130 -1.40 -23.28 -9.62
N GLU A 131 -2.57 -23.76 -9.17
CA GLU A 131 -3.08 -23.55 -7.82
C GLU A 131 -2.07 -23.85 -6.71
N GLY A 132 -1.35 -24.95 -6.83
CA GLY A 132 -0.33 -25.38 -5.85
C GLY A 132 0.88 -24.42 -5.77
N ALA A 133 1.07 -23.48 -6.69
CA ALA A 133 2.17 -22.52 -6.71
C ALA A 133 1.70 -21.05 -6.56
N ARG A 134 0.38 -20.79 -6.56
CA ARG A 134 -0.17 -19.42 -6.42
C ARG A 134 0.20 -18.77 -5.10
N GLY A 135 0.24 -19.55 -4.01
CA GLY A 135 0.67 -19.04 -2.70
C GLY A 135 2.08 -18.45 -2.74
N LEU A 136 3.03 -19.21 -3.35
CA LEU A 136 4.41 -18.73 -3.50
C LEU A 136 4.52 -17.48 -4.40
N ALA A 137 3.71 -17.43 -5.47
CA ALA A 137 3.66 -16.27 -6.35
C ALA A 137 3.12 -15.01 -5.65
N ASN A 138 2.10 -15.16 -4.80
CA ASN A 138 1.58 -14.06 -3.99
C ASN A 138 2.58 -13.55 -2.95
N ILE A 139 3.48 -14.42 -2.44
CA ILE A 139 4.57 -14.00 -1.54
C ILE A 139 5.48 -12.97 -2.21
N SER A 140 5.73 -13.07 -3.52
CA SER A 140 6.52 -12.07 -4.25
C SER A 140 5.88 -10.69 -4.23
N LEU A 141 4.56 -10.58 -4.43
CA LEU A 141 3.83 -9.32 -4.33
C LEU A 141 3.84 -8.77 -2.90
N SER A 142 3.52 -9.61 -1.93
CA SER A 142 3.46 -9.21 -0.51
C SER A 142 4.84 -8.83 0.01
N GLY A 143 5.89 -9.52 -0.44
CA GLY A 143 7.29 -9.18 -0.13
C GLY A 143 7.68 -7.81 -0.65
N GLY A 144 7.32 -7.49 -1.90
CA GLY A 144 7.55 -6.17 -2.48
C GLY A 144 6.84 -5.06 -1.69
N LEU A 145 5.57 -5.29 -1.34
CA LEU A 145 4.76 -4.38 -0.53
C LEU A 145 5.38 -4.09 0.86
N ALA A 146 5.95 -5.12 1.49
CA ALA A 146 6.48 -5.01 2.83
C ALA A 146 7.92 -4.45 2.86
N LEU A 147 8.76 -4.89 1.93
CA LEU A 147 10.18 -4.51 1.88
C LEU A 147 10.42 -3.16 1.18
N GLY A 148 9.57 -2.79 0.21
CA GLY A 148 9.71 -1.55 -0.55
C GLY A 148 9.85 -0.31 0.34
N PRO A 149 8.90 -0.03 1.25
CA PRO A 149 8.98 1.13 2.13
C PRO A 149 10.20 1.12 3.06
N LEU A 150 10.59 -0.05 3.56
CA LEU A 150 11.80 -0.19 4.41
C LEU A 150 13.07 0.15 3.62
N ILE A 151 13.25 -0.47 2.44
CA ILE A 151 14.40 -0.23 1.58
C ILE A 151 14.41 1.23 1.12
N GLY A 152 13.25 1.77 0.69
CA GLY A 152 13.11 3.15 0.26
C GLY A 152 13.47 4.15 1.36
N THR A 153 13.08 3.88 2.59
CA THR A 153 13.42 4.73 3.73
C THR A 153 14.93 4.68 4.03
N LEU A 154 15.52 3.48 4.14
CA LEU A 154 16.93 3.33 4.45
C LEU A 154 17.83 3.88 3.34
N ALA A 155 17.60 3.45 2.10
CA ALA A 155 18.38 3.91 0.95
C ALA A 155 18.13 5.40 0.67
N GLY A 156 16.87 5.84 0.73
CA GLY A 156 16.50 7.24 0.52
C GLY A 156 17.11 8.16 1.54
N GLY A 157 17.07 7.81 2.82
CA GLY A 157 17.71 8.57 3.89
C GLY A 157 19.23 8.67 3.72
N ALA A 158 19.88 7.57 3.36
CA ALA A 158 21.33 7.55 3.12
C ALA A 158 21.73 8.40 1.91
N ILE A 159 21.03 8.25 0.78
CA ILE A 159 21.29 9.03 -0.45
C ILE A 159 21.04 10.52 -0.18
N MET A 160 19.91 10.84 0.45
CA MET A 160 19.52 12.22 0.75
C MET A 160 20.51 12.92 1.67
N GLN A 161 21.13 12.21 2.62
CA GLN A 161 22.16 12.75 3.49
C GLN A 161 23.46 13.03 2.76
N LEU A 162 23.85 12.16 1.82
CA LEU A 162 25.14 12.27 1.12
C LEU A 162 25.06 13.26 -0.06
N TRP A 163 23.97 13.28 -0.79
CA TRP A 163 23.85 13.96 -2.08
C TRP A 163 22.67 14.91 -2.18
N GLY A 164 21.65 14.76 -1.33
CA GLY A 164 20.44 15.57 -1.37
C GLY A 164 19.21 14.83 -1.85
N TRP A 165 18.04 15.47 -1.73
CA TRP A 165 16.75 14.85 -2.07
C TRP A 165 16.52 14.71 -3.58
N ARG A 166 17.12 15.58 -4.40
CA ARG A 166 17.01 15.51 -5.86
C ARG A 166 17.70 14.28 -6.42
N GLU A 167 18.89 14.03 -5.98
CA GLU A 167 19.70 12.89 -6.34
C GLU A 167 19.04 11.58 -5.91
N MET A 168 18.36 11.57 -4.77
CA MET A 168 17.56 10.43 -4.32
C MET A 168 16.47 10.07 -5.35
N PHE A 169 15.71 11.05 -5.85
CA PHE A 169 14.72 10.79 -6.89
C PHE A 169 15.34 10.31 -8.20
N ILE A 170 16.46 10.90 -8.61
CA ILE A 170 17.17 10.47 -9.82
C ILE A 170 17.66 9.02 -9.68
N VAL A 171 18.28 8.67 -8.56
CA VAL A 171 18.80 7.31 -8.32
C VAL A 171 17.66 6.30 -8.28
N PHE A 172 16.58 6.59 -7.58
CA PHE A 172 15.43 5.68 -7.49
C PHE A 172 14.76 5.47 -8.87
N GLY A 173 14.51 6.55 -9.60
CA GLY A 173 13.93 6.44 -10.92
C GLY A 173 14.84 5.73 -11.93
N LEU A 174 16.18 5.94 -11.86
CA LEU A 174 17.14 5.17 -12.68
C LEU A 174 17.13 3.68 -12.31
N ALA A 175 17.12 3.34 -11.02
CA ALA A 175 17.02 1.96 -10.57
C ALA A 175 15.72 1.30 -11.10
N THR A 176 14.63 2.05 -11.11
CA THR A 176 13.35 1.61 -11.68
C THR A 176 13.43 1.44 -13.19
N LEU A 177 14.11 2.32 -13.95
CA LEU A 177 14.33 2.13 -15.38
C LEU A 177 15.19 0.91 -15.67
N VAL A 178 16.22 0.63 -14.89
CA VAL A 178 17.08 -0.56 -15.05
C VAL A 178 16.26 -1.85 -14.96
N TRP A 179 15.20 -1.87 -14.17
CA TRP A 179 14.29 -3.02 -14.07
C TRP A 179 13.64 -3.39 -15.43
N LEU A 180 13.47 -2.46 -16.35
CA LEU A 180 12.91 -2.75 -17.68
C LEU A 180 13.78 -3.74 -18.48
N VAL A 181 15.09 -3.78 -18.25
CA VAL A 181 15.99 -4.69 -18.95
C VAL A 181 15.66 -6.15 -18.65
N PRO A 182 15.70 -6.64 -17.39
CA PRO A 182 15.34 -8.02 -17.09
C PRO A 182 13.88 -8.33 -17.40
N TRP A 183 12.96 -7.36 -17.30
CA TRP A 183 11.57 -7.52 -17.71
C TRP A 183 11.42 -7.82 -19.19
N TRP A 184 12.17 -7.11 -20.04
CA TRP A 184 12.14 -7.34 -21.48
C TRP A 184 12.74 -8.70 -21.85
N LEU A 185 13.76 -9.13 -21.15
CA LEU A 185 14.41 -10.45 -21.32
C LEU A 185 13.53 -11.61 -20.83
N ALA A 186 12.62 -11.36 -19.87
CA ALA A 186 11.67 -12.36 -19.35
C ALA A 186 10.50 -12.68 -20.30
N ARG A 187 10.55 -12.26 -21.56
CA ARG A 187 9.50 -12.39 -22.57
C ARG A 187 8.83 -13.76 -22.60
N ARG A 188 9.63 -14.85 -22.66
CA ARG A 188 9.13 -16.23 -22.76
C ARG A 188 8.22 -16.59 -21.57
N GLY A 189 8.61 -16.22 -20.35
CA GLY A 189 7.82 -16.54 -19.16
C GLY A 189 6.50 -15.79 -19.08
N ILE A 190 6.45 -14.58 -19.63
CA ILE A 190 5.24 -13.76 -19.67
C ILE A 190 4.29 -14.29 -20.72
N GLU A 191 4.79 -14.63 -21.93
CA GLU A 191 4.01 -15.19 -23.03
C GLU A 191 3.47 -16.60 -22.69
N GLU A 192 4.27 -17.46 -22.04
CA GLU A 192 3.79 -18.74 -21.49
C GLU A 192 2.63 -18.55 -20.50
N GLY A 193 2.73 -17.50 -19.66
CA GLY A 193 1.64 -17.09 -18.79
C GLY A 193 0.44 -16.57 -19.58
N GLU A 194 0.60 -15.93 -20.74
CA GLU A 194 -0.48 -15.38 -21.57
C GLU A 194 -1.21 -16.47 -22.38
N GLY A 195 -0.51 -17.49 -22.88
CA GLY A 195 -1.08 -18.56 -23.72
C GLY A 195 -1.89 -19.62 -22.98
N ARG A 196 -1.80 -19.72 -21.64
CA ARG A 196 -2.49 -20.76 -20.86
C ARG A 196 -3.99 -20.58 -20.63
N HIS A 197 -4.60 -19.56 -21.19
CA HIS A 197 -6.03 -19.29 -20.96
C HIS A 197 -6.99 -20.23 -21.73
N ASP A 198 -6.51 -20.88 -22.79
CA ASP A 198 -7.38 -21.68 -23.66
C ASP A 198 -7.52 -23.15 -23.25
N ASP A 199 -6.69 -23.66 -22.33
CA ASP A 199 -6.57 -25.10 -22.03
C ASP A 199 -6.91 -25.49 -20.57
N ALA A 200 -7.57 -24.67 -19.78
CA ALA A 200 -7.98 -25.07 -18.42
C ALA A 200 -9.25 -25.94 -18.49
N PRO A 201 -9.19 -27.27 -18.31
CA PRO A 201 -10.38 -28.08 -18.15
C PRO A 201 -10.95 -27.86 -16.75
N GLY A 202 -11.81 -26.88 -16.61
CA GLY A 202 -12.54 -26.63 -15.38
C GLY A 202 -13.97 -27.12 -15.49
N ASN A 203 -14.18 -28.43 -15.26
CA ASN A 203 -15.53 -29.04 -15.10
C ASN A 203 -16.16 -28.63 -13.75
N ALA A 204 -16.45 -27.37 -13.56
CA ALA A 204 -17.57 -26.89 -12.75
C ALA A 204 -17.97 -25.55 -13.37
N ALA A 205 -19.20 -25.40 -13.77
CA ALA A 205 -19.74 -24.12 -14.21
C ALA A 205 -19.38 -23.07 -13.13
N PRO A 206 -18.60 -22.02 -13.45
CA PRO A 206 -18.24 -21.04 -12.46
C PRO A 206 -19.54 -20.45 -11.90
N LEU A 207 -19.73 -20.53 -10.59
CA LEU A 207 -20.84 -19.77 -9.95
C LEU A 207 -20.75 -18.34 -10.46
N ALA A 208 -21.82 -17.86 -11.07
CA ALA A 208 -21.85 -16.51 -11.60
C ALA A 208 -21.51 -15.50 -10.48
N PRO A 209 -20.55 -14.60 -10.69
CA PRO A 209 -20.19 -13.63 -9.67
C PRO A 209 -21.38 -12.71 -9.39
N ALA A 210 -21.63 -12.40 -8.12
CA ALA A 210 -22.67 -11.47 -7.71
C ALA A 210 -22.56 -10.16 -8.49
N ARG A 211 -23.70 -9.55 -8.89
CA ARG A 211 -23.70 -8.26 -9.58
C ARG A 211 -23.11 -7.18 -8.68
N LEU A 212 -22.53 -6.13 -9.27
CA LEU A 212 -22.00 -5.01 -8.49
C LEU A 212 -23.04 -4.41 -7.53
N VAL A 213 -24.27 -4.29 -8.01
CA VAL A 213 -25.40 -3.77 -7.21
C VAL A 213 -25.66 -4.65 -5.99
N ASP A 214 -25.55 -5.97 -6.12
CA ASP A 214 -25.78 -6.90 -5.02
C ASP A 214 -24.66 -6.79 -3.97
N VAL A 215 -23.40 -6.56 -4.40
CA VAL A 215 -22.29 -6.26 -3.51
C VAL A 215 -22.52 -4.97 -2.73
N LEU A 216 -22.93 -3.89 -3.42
CA LEU A 216 -23.18 -2.58 -2.81
C LEU A 216 -24.40 -2.55 -1.87
N ARG A 217 -25.34 -3.48 -2.06
CA ARG A 217 -26.51 -3.64 -1.17
C ARG A 217 -26.18 -4.39 0.12
N GLN A 218 -25.04 -5.06 0.23
CA GLN A 218 -24.65 -5.80 1.44
C GLN A 218 -24.17 -4.84 2.55
N PRO A 219 -24.84 -4.76 3.71
CA PRO A 219 -24.37 -3.89 4.81
C PRO A 219 -22.97 -4.27 5.28
N ALA A 220 -22.65 -5.56 5.26
CA ALA A 220 -21.35 -6.08 5.62
C ALA A 220 -20.23 -5.58 4.68
N PHE A 221 -20.53 -5.35 3.39
CA PHE A 221 -19.60 -4.73 2.44
C PHE A 221 -19.15 -3.36 2.92
N TRP A 222 -20.07 -2.50 3.33
CA TRP A 222 -19.77 -1.15 3.78
C TRP A 222 -18.98 -1.15 5.09
N ALA A 223 -19.32 -2.07 6.03
CA ALA A 223 -18.56 -2.20 7.27
C ALA A 223 -17.09 -2.60 7.02
N VAL A 224 -16.84 -3.56 6.11
CA VAL A 224 -15.48 -3.97 5.73
C VAL A 224 -14.78 -2.86 4.94
N THR A 225 -15.50 -2.14 4.08
CA THR A 225 -14.96 -1.03 3.29
C THR A 225 -14.57 0.16 4.17
N LEU A 226 -15.38 0.51 5.16
CA LEU A 226 -15.04 1.54 6.15
C LEU A 226 -13.85 1.14 7.02
N LEU A 227 -13.77 -0.13 7.42
CA LEU A 227 -12.59 -0.66 8.09
C LEU A 227 -11.35 -0.53 7.20
N HIS A 228 -11.47 -0.84 5.89
CA HIS A 228 -10.36 -0.70 4.94
C HIS A 228 -9.93 0.76 4.79
N LEU A 229 -10.89 1.67 4.58
CA LEU A 229 -10.63 3.10 4.46
C LEU A 229 -9.93 3.65 5.70
N SER A 230 -10.37 3.27 6.89
CA SER A 230 -9.76 3.72 8.14
C SER A 230 -8.36 3.13 8.36
N GLY A 231 -8.15 1.86 8.01
CA GLY A 231 -6.84 1.22 8.09
C GLY A 231 -5.83 1.83 7.12
N THR A 232 -6.23 2.08 5.87
CA THR A 232 -5.36 2.76 4.88
C THR A 232 -5.13 4.24 5.23
N PHE A 233 -6.08 4.90 5.88
CA PHE A 233 -5.88 6.26 6.41
C PHE A 233 -4.70 6.30 7.39
N ALA A 234 -4.65 5.35 8.35
CA ALA A 234 -3.51 5.25 9.28
C ALA A 234 -2.19 5.01 8.55
N LEU A 235 -2.19 4.13 7.54
CA LEU A 235 -0.99 3.88 6.73
C LEU A 235 -0.49 5.15 6.07
N TYR A 236 -1.37 5.87 5.39
CA TYR A 236 -0.99 7.09 4.67
C TYR A 236 -0.60 8.23 5.61
N PHE A 237 -1.21 8.29 6.80
CA PHE A 237 -0.74 9.18 7.86
C PHE A 237 0.68 8.82 8.30
N ILE A 238 0.94 7.57 8.64
CA ILE A 238 2.26 7.14 9.12
C ILE A 238 3.31 7.33 8.02
N VAL A 239 3.04 6.83 6.81
CA VAL A 239 3.98 6.94 5.69
C VAL A 239 4.25 8.39 5.33
N GLY A 240 3.23 9.24 5.28
CA GLY A 240 3.35 10.62 4.84
C GLY A 240 3.86 11.58 5.91
N TRP A 241 3.54 11.35 7.17
CA TRP A 241 3.69 12.35 8.22
C TRP A 241 4.64 11.97 9.35
N LEU A 242 4.90 10.65 9.59
CA LEU A 242 5.84 10.24 10.64
C LEU A 242 7.25 10.78 10.40
N PRO A 243 7.85 10.69 9.19
CA PRO A 243 9.16 11.28 8.92
C PRO A 243 9.19 12.78 9.16
N LEU A 244 8.17 13.49 8.67
CA LEU A 244 8.07 14.94 8.80
C LEU A 244 7.90 15.37 10.27
N TRP A 245 7.07 14.66 11.04
CA TRP A 245 6.88 14.90 12.47
C TRP A 245 8.18 14.69 13.26
N LEU A 246 8.93 13.63 12.98
CA LEU A 246 10.21 13.36 13.65
C LEU A 246 11.21 14.51 13.45
N VAL A 247 11.31 15.05 12.23
CA VAL A 247 12.25 16.14 11.94
C VAL A 247 11.70 17.49 12.42
N LYS A 248 10.46 17.85 12.04
CA LYS A 248 9.91 19.20 12.25
C LYS A 248 9.35 19.48 13.64
N ALA A 249 8.78 18.47 14.28
CA ALA A 249 8.20 18.63 15.62
C ALA A 249 9.12 18.13 16.73
N ARG A 250 9.93 17.09 16.43
CA ARG A 250 10.80 16.47 17.44
C ARG A 250 12.28 16.88 17.31
N GLY A 251 12.65 17.57 16.22
CA GLY A 251 14.01 18.06 16.00
C GLY A 251 15.06 16.98 15.70
N PHE A 252 14.63 15.78 15.30
CA PHE A 252 15.55 14.70 14.95
C PHE A 252 16.28 14.98 13.64
N SER A 253 17.51 14.49 13.53
CA SER A 253 18.28 14.51 12.30
C SER A 253 17.63 13.62 11.22
N ILE A 254 18.04 13.81 9.96
CA ILE A 254 17.61 12.94 8.86
C ILE A 254 17.98 11.47 9.10
N ILE A 255 19.14 11.22 9.72
CA ILE A 255 19.57 9.86 10.09
C ILE A 255 18.61 9.27 11.13
N ASP A 256 18.38 10.00 12.21
CA ASP A 256 17.50 9.53 13.29
C ASP A 256 16.08 9.26 12.78
N MET A 257 15.54 10.18 11.95
CA MET A 257 14.27 10.00 11.28
C MET A 257 14.24 8.73 10.42
N THR A 258 15.31 8.50 9.65
CA THR A 258 15.43 7.31 8.80
C THR A 258 15.43 6.03 9.64
N LEU A 259 16.24 5.99 10.70
CA LEU A 259 16.30 4.83 11.58
C LEU A 259 14.99 4.57 12.32
N LEU A 260 14.40 5.61 12.92
CA LEU A 260 13.12 5.50 13.64
C LEU A 260 11.96 5.07 12.73
N THR A 261 11.89 5.62 11.51
CA THR A 261 10.88 5.19 10.54
C THR A 261 11.11 3.75 10.08
N SER A 262 12.36 3.33 9.94
CA SER A 262 12.70 1.94 9.61
C SER A 262 12.30 0.95 10.71
N VAL A 263 12.40 1.34 11.98
CA VAL A 263 11.90 0.53 13.12
C VAL A 263 10.40 0.23 12.94
N PHE A 264 9.61 1.23 12.52
CA PHE A 264 8.19 1.01 12.23
C PHE A 264 7.99 -0.08 11.17
N TYR A 265 8.68 0.00 10.03
CA TYR A 265 8.53 -0.97 8.94
C TYR A 265 9.03 -2.38 9.31
N ILE A 266 10.16 -2.49 10.02
CA ILE A 266 10.66 -3.77 10.52
C ILE A 266 9.62 -4.40 11.46
N ALA A 267 9.10 -3.65 12.41
CA ALA A 267 8.09 -4.11 13.33
C ALA A 267 6.77 -4.48 12.62
N GLN A 268 6.37 -3.72 11.59
CA GLN A 268 5.20 -4.02 10.75
C GLN A 268 5.36 -5.35 10.03
N ILE A 269 6.51 -5.62 9.43
CA ILE A 269 6.80 -6.90 8.76
C ILE A 269 6.73 -8.06 9.78
N ALA A 270 7.37 -7.89 10.94
CA ALA A 270 7.34 -8.89 12.00
C ALA A 270 5.92 -9.16 12.51
N GLY A 271 5.15 -8.10 12.80
CA GLY A 271 3.75 -8.20 13.26
C GLY A 271 2.85 -8.88 12.22
N GLY A 272 2.98 -8.50 10.94
CA GLY A 272 2.23 -9.10 9.85
C GLY A 272 2.51 -10.59 9.68
N THR A 273 3.78 -10.97 9.68
CA THR A 273 4.23 -12.36 9.51
C THR A 273 3.81 -13.22 10.70
N LEU A 274 4.10 -12.76 11.92
CA LEU A 274 3.75 -13.49 13.15
C LEU A 274 2.23 -13.56 13.35
N GLY A 275 1.50 -12.50 13.02
CA GLY A 275 0.04 -12.46 13.09
C GLY A 275 -0.61 -13.45 12.12
N ALA A 276 -0.16 -13.50 10.88
CA ALA A 276 -0.63 -14.47 9.89
C ALA A 276 -0.32 -15.91 10.35
N TRP A 277 0.91 -16.17 10.78
CA TRP A 277 1.33 -17.47 11.31
C TRP A 277 0.49 -17.92 12.53
N ALA A 278 0.21 -16.99 13.45
CA ALA A 278 -0.58 -17.30 14.64
C ALA A 278 -2.02 -17.68 14.29
N ILE A 279 -2.65 -16.96 13.37
CA ILE A 279 -3.99 -17.27 12.87
C ILE A 279 -4.01 -18.65 12.20
N ASP A 280 -3.08 -18.89 11.27
CA ASP A 280 -3.01 -20.17 10.55
C ASP A 280 -2.75 -21.35 11.48
N ARG A 281 -1.86 -21.18 12.48
CA ARG A 281 -1.60 -22.19 13.50
C ARG A 281 -2.85 -22.49 14.33
N ALA A 282 -3.61 -21.45 14.71
CA ALA A 282 -4.83 -21.60 15.48
C ALA A 282 -5.91 -22.36 14.68
N ILE A 283 -6.07 -22.00 13.40
CA ILE A 283 -7.02 -22.69 12.50
C ILE A 283 -6.63 -24.15 12.28
N ARG A 284 -5.35 -24.45 12.02
CA ARG A 284 -4.86 -25.84 11.87
C ARG A 284 -5.06 -26.70 13.12
N ARG A 285 -5.16 -26.07 14.29
CA ARG A 285 -5.48 -26.75 15.57
C ARG A 285 -6.99 -26.87 15.86
N GLY A 286 -7.83 -26.63 14.86
CA GLY A 286 -9.29 -26.71 14.98
C GLY A 286 -9.95 -25.44 15.54
N GLY A 287 -9.20 -24.33 15.65
CA GLY A 287 -9.75 -23.05 16.10
C GLY A 287 -10.69 -22.40 15.07
N ASN A 288 -11.69 -21.64 15.55
CA ASN A 288 -12.61 -20.91 14.70
C ASN A 288 -11.90 -19.75 13.99
N GLY A 289 -11.76 -19.82 12.66
CA GLY A 289 -11.07 -18.82 11.85
C GLY A 289 -11.68 -17.42 11.93
N SER A 290 -13.02 -17.31 11.99
CA SER A 290 -13.71 -16.03 12.17
C SER A 290 -13.32 -15.36 13.50
N MET A 291 -13.33 -16.13 14.57
CA MET A 291 -12.98 -15.63 15.91
C MET A 291 -11.51 -15.17 15.99
N TRP A 292 -10.57 -15.98 15.45
CA TRP A 292 -9.15 -15.65 15.51
C TRP A 292 -8.78 -14.44 14.65
N ARG A 293 -9.34 -14.33 13.43
CA ARG A 293 -9.15 -13.13 12.59
C ARG A 293 -9.69 -11.88 13.27
N ARG A 294 -10.87 -11.99 13.88
CA ARG A 294 -11.49 -10.89 14.61
C ARG A 294 -10.66 -10.47 15.82
N ARG A 295 -10.23 -11.40 16.68
CA ARG A 295 -9.38 -11.10 17.83
C ARG A 295 -8.06 -10.46 17.43
N MET A 296 -7.40 -10.99 16.39
CA MET A 296 -6.16 -10.42 15.86
C MET A 296 -6.39 -9.00 15.36
N LEU A 297 -7.46 -8.74 14.60
CA LEU A 297 -7.78 -7.41 14.10
C LEU A 297 -7.94 -6.40 15.25
N PHE A 298 -8.76 -6.74 16.26
CA PHE A 298 -8.99 -5.84 17.38
C PHE A 298 -7.72 -5.60 18.20
N ALA A 299 -6.94 -6.65 18.51
CA ALA A 299 -5.67 -6.51 19.22
C ALA A 299 -4.67 -5.64 18.44
N SER A 300 -4.56 -5.88 17.14
CA SER A 300 -3.67 -5.13 16.23
C SER A 300 -4.05 -3.66 16.15
N VAL A 301 -5.33 -3.37 15.92
CA VAL A 301 -5.81 -1.99 15.84
C VAL A 301 -5.70 -1.30 17.20
N SER A 302 -6.02 -1.97 18.30
CA SER A 302 -5.85 -1.39 19.64
C SER A 302 -4.41 -0.99 19.92
N ALA A 303 -3.43 -1.84 19.59
CA ALA A 303 -2.01 -1.52 19.73
C ALA A 303 -1.61 -0.31 18.87
N CYS A 304 -2.09 -0.25 17.62
CA CYS A 304 -1.84 0.88 16.73
C CYS A 304 -2.47 2.17 17.28
N VAL A 305 -3.73 2.14 17.72
CA VAL A 305 -4.43 3.30 18.30
C VAL A 305 -3.73 3.80 19.55
N VAL A 306 -3.36 2.91 20.49
CA VAL A 306 -2.60 3.28 21.69
C VAL A 306 -1.27 3.93 21.31
N GLY A 307 -0.54 3.35 20.35
CA GLY A 307 0.70 3.94 19.85
C GLY A 307 0.49 5.34 19.29
N LEU A 308 -0.51 5.54 18.41
CA LEU A 308 -0.83 6.84 17.83
C LEU A 308 -1.20 7.88 18.89
N LEU A 309 -1.92 7.50 19.94
CA LEU A 309 -2.31 8.42 21.02
C LEU A 309 -1.14 8.83 21.92
N LEU A 310 -0.18 7.94 22.14
CA LEU A 310 0.93 8.18 23.06
C LEU A 310 2.17 8.79 22.38
N LEU A 311 2.39 8.53 21.09
CA LEU A 311 3.57 8.99 20.33
C LEU A 311 3.82 10.51 20.43
N PRO A 312 2.80 11.40 20.33
CA PRO A 312 3.05 12.84 20.34
C PRO A 312 3.69 13.36 21.65
N ASP A 313 3.33 12.75 22.77
CA ASP A 313 3.68 13.25 24.10
C ASP A 313 4.88 12.50 24.72
N ILE A 314 5.35 11.40 24.10
CA ILE A 314 6.43 10.58 24.66
C ILE A 314 7.77 11.30 24.67
N GLN A 315 8.52 11.15 25.74
CA GLN A 315 9.88 11.69 25.89
C GLN A 315 10.90 10.55 26.00
N GLY A 316 12.13 10.82 25.54
CA GLY A 316 13.25 9.88 25.60
C GLY A 316 13.29 8.88 24.45
N TRP A 317 14.50 8.40 24.13
CA TRP A 317 14.77 7.54 23.00
C TRP A 317 14.13 6.15 23.14
N VAL A 318 14.33 5.50 24.28
CA VAL A 318 13.86 4.11 24.49
C VAL A 318 12.33 4.02 24.42
N PRO A 319 11.55 4.87 25.14
CA PRO A 319 10.10 4.87 25.02
C PRO A 319 9.61 5.19 23.61
N LEU A 320 10.27 6.12 22.89
CA LEU A 320 9.91 6.48 21.52
C LEU A 320 10.09 5.30 20.57
N ILE A 321 11.25 4.63 20.57
CA ILE A 321 11.53 3.45 19.77
C ILE A 321 10.51 2.34 20.07
N THR A 322 10.24 2.11 21.36
CA THR A 322 9.28 1.08 21.80
C THR A 322 7.87 1.35 21.27
N LEU A 323 7.40 2.61 21.35
CA LEU A 323 6.07 2.97 20.84
C LEU A 323 5.99 2.92 19.32
N ILE A 324 7.03 3.35 18.60
CA ILE A 324 7.10 3.23 17.14
C ILE A 324 7.05 1.75 16.74
N ALA A 325 7.85 0.91 17.41
CA ALA A 325 7.86 -0.54 17.18
C ALA A 325 6.50 -1.18 17.51
N MET A 326 5.89 -0.82 18.64
CA MET A 326 4.56 -1.31 19.03
C MET A 326 3.48 -0.91 18.02
N THR A 327 3.52 0.34 17.54
CA THR A 327 2.58 0.86 16.52
C THR A 327 2.76 0.10 15.20
N GLY A 328 4.00 -0.10 14.75
CA GLY A 328 4.32 -0.86 13.55
C GLY A 328 3.91 -2.33 13.67
N PHE A 329 4.27 -2.98 14.78
CA PHE A 329 3.91 -4.37 15.03
C PHE A 329 2.39 -4.57 15.08
N GLY A 330 1.68 -3.66 15.76
CA GLY A 330 0.22 -3.66 15.80
C GLY A 330 -0.40 -3.44 14.44
N TYR A 331 0.15 -2.53 13.62
CA TYR A 331 -0.36 -2.28 12.27
C TYR A 331 -0.09 -3.46 11.31
N GLY A 332 0.95 -4.26 11.53
CA GLY A 332 1.42 -5.31 10.64
C GLY A 332 0.36 -6.29 10.12
N PRO A 333 -0.50 -6.90 10.97
CA PRO A 333 -1.54 -7.81 10.52
C PRO A 333 -2.68 -7.15 9.74
N VAL A 334 -2.90 -5.83 9.93
CA VAL A 334 -4.08 -5.12 9.43
C VAL A 334 -4.24 -5.21 7.91
N PRO A 335 -3.25 -4.88 7.06
CA PRO A 335 -3.41 -4.92 5.60
C PRO A 335 -3.85 -6.30 5.10
N ASN A 336 -3.23 -7.37 5.60
CA ASN A 336 -3.58 -8.73 5.20
C ASN A 336 -5.02 -9.09 5.64
N LEU A 337 -5.40 -8.75 6.86
CA LEU A 337 -6.73 -9.01 7.38
C LEU A 337 -7.82 -8.30 6.59
N LEU A 338 -7.59 -7.07 6.12
CA LEU A 338 -8.55 -6.33 5.29
C LEU A 338 -8.91 -7.10 4.01
N PHE A 339 -7.91 -7.70 3.35
CA PHE A 339 -8.12 -8.50 2.15
C PHE A 339 -8.77 -9.85 2.48
N VAL A 340 -8.25 -10.58 3.46
CA VAL A 340 -8.74 -11.92 3.84
C VAL A 340 -10.20 -11.85 4.33
N ILE A 341 -10.58 -10.81 5.07
CA ILE A 341 -11.96 -10.62 5.53
C ILE A 341 -12.88 -10.39 4.33
N GLY A 342 -12.54 -9.46 3.42
CA GLY A 342 -13.32 -9.19 2.22
C GLY A 342 -13.47 -10.41 1.33
N GLN A 343 -12.38 -11.13 1.06
CA GLN A 343 -12.39 -12.39 0.29
C GLN A 343 -13.26 -13.47 0.92
N THR A 344 -13.16 -13.64 2.24
CA THR A 344 -13.94 -14.65 2.97
C THR A 344 -15.43 -14.34 2.90
N MET A 345 -15.81 -13.07 3.10
CA MET A 345 -17.22 -12.65 3.10
C MET A 345 -17.83 -12.67 1.71
N ALA A 346 -17.09 -12.32 0.68
CA ALA A 346 -17.53 -12.36 -0.70
C ALA A 346 -17.74 -13.78 -1.23
N GLY A 347 -16.95 -14.74 -0.72
CA GLY A 347 -16.85 -16.07 -1.29
C GLY A 347 -16.06 -16.12 -2.60
N PRO A 348 -15.67 -17.32 -3.08
CA PRO A 348 -14.73 -17.48 -4.19
C PRO A 348 -15.18 -16.79 -5.49
N ALA A 349 -16.47 -16.89 -5.84
CA ALA A 349 -17.00 -16.36 -7.10
C ALA A 349 -17.01 -14.83 -7.15
N SER A 350 -17.21 -14.17 -6.01
CA SER A 350 -17.42 -12.71 -5.94
C SER A 350 -16.25 -11.95 -5.32
N ALA A 351 -15.21 -12.66 -4.85
CA ALA A 351 -14.07 -12.07 -4.13
C ALA A 351 -13.36 -10.97 -4.92
N GLY A 352 -13.12 -11.17 -6.21
CA GLY A 352 -12.46 -10.19 -7.05
C GLY A 352 -13.25 -8.88 -7.15
N ARG A 353 -14.57 -8.96 -7.38
CA ARG A 353 -15.44 -7.79 -7.48
C ARG A 353 -15.56 -7.05 -6.15
N TRP A 354 -15.80 -7.80 -5.06
CA TRP A 354 -15.88 -7.23 -3.71
C TRP A 354 -14.60 -6.50 -3.32
N VAL A 355 -13.46 -7.20 -3.39
CA VAL A 355 -12.16 -6.66 -2.97
C VAL A 355 -11.73 -5.51 -3.88
N GLY A 356 -12.00 -5.59 -5.18
CA GLY A 356 -11.69 -4.51 -6.13
C GLY A 356 -12.39 -3.20 -5.74
N VAL A 357 -13.70 -3.24 -5.51
CA VAL A 357 -14.47 -2.04 -5.10
C VAL A 357 -14.09 -1.58 -3.69
N GLN A 358 -13.96 -2.51 -2.74
CA GLN A 358 -13.49 -2.24 -1.39
C GLN A 358 -12.15 -1.51 -1.38
N THR A 359 -11.18 -1.98 -2.16
CA THR A 359 -9.85 -1.37 -2.25
C THR A 359 -9.88 0.00 -2.92
N SER A 360 -10.68 0.16 -3.98
CA SER A 360 -10.83 1.45 -4.65
C SER A 360 -11.38 2.52 -3.69
N ILE A 361 -12.42 2.19 -2.92
CA ILE A 361 -12.96 3.10 -1.91
C ILE A 361 -11.97 3.30 -0.76
N GLY A 362 -11.29 2.24 -0.31
CA GLY A 362 -10.26 2.32 0.73
C GLY A 362 -9.14 3.30 0.37
N ASN A 363 -8.70 3.29 -0.89
CA ASN A 363 -7.65 4.19 -1.38
C ASN A 363 -8.08 5.67 -1.48
N LEU A 364 -9.38 6.01 -1.36
CA LEU A 364 -9.82 7.41 -1.22
C LEU A 364 -9.22 8.08 0.01
N SER A 365 -8.83 7.30 1.03
CA SER A 365 -8.08 7.81 2.18
C SER A 365 -6.74 8.43 1.78
N GLY A 366 -6.12 8.01 0.68
CA GLY A 366 -4.91 8.63 0.12
C GLY A 366 -5.17 9.98 -0.54
N ILE A 367 -6.40 10.24 -0.98
CA ILE A 367 -6.82 11.55 -1.50
C ILE A 367 -7.11 12.51 -0.34
N ILE A 368 -7.91 12.07 0.62
CA ILE A 368 -8.43 12.92 1.69
C ILE A 368 -7.41 13.06 2.84
N GLY A 369 -6.78 11.95 3.22
CA GLY A 369 -5.96 11.86 4.43
C GLY A 369 -4.79 12.83 4.49
N PRO A 370 -3.92 12.91 3.48
CA PRO A 370 -2.79 13.83 3.52
C PRO A 370 -3.19 15.30 3.60
N VAL A 371 -4.23 15.71 2.85
CA VAL A 371 -4.72 17.10 2.86
C VAL A 371 -5.34 17.44 4.22
N MET A 372 -6.24 16.57 4.72
CA MET A 372 -6.88 16.76 6.02
C MET A 372 -5.85 16.83 7.14
N THR A 373 -4.84 15.96 7.11
CA THR A 373 -3.76 15.98 8.09
C THR A 373 -2.97 17.29 8.00
N GLY A 374 -2.66 17.78 6.79
CA GLY A 374 -1.96 19.05 6.60
C GLY A 374 -2.72 20.24 7.19
N ILE A 375 -4.03 20.34 6.91
CA ILE A 375 -4.90 21.36 7.49
C ILE A 375 -4.91 21.31 9.02
N ILE A 376 -5.05 20.11 9.60
CA ILE A 376 -5.04 19.94 11.07
C ILE A 376 -3.69 20.35 11.65
N VAL A 377 -2.58 19.97 11.02
CA VAL A 377 -1.24 20.31 11.52
C VAL A 377 -0.97 21.81 11.43
N ASP A 378 -1.42 22.49 10.37
CA ASP A 378 -1.29 23.95 10.23
C ASP A 378 -2.16 24.69 11.28
N ALA A 379 -3.36 24.20 11.57
CA ALA A 379 -4.30 24.83 12.47
C ALA A 379 -4.00 24.56 13.96
N ALA A 380 -3.57 23.35 14.31
CA ALA A 380 -3.53 22.87 15.70
C ALA A 380 -2.28 22.03 16.06
N GLY A 381 -1.35 21.85 15.12
CA GLY A 381 -0.13 21.07 15.32
C GLY A 381 -0.32 19.56 15.14
N TYR A 382 0.75 18.81 15.36
CA TYR A 382 0.79 17.37 15.08
C TYR A 382 -0.07 16.54 16.06
N ARG A 383 -0.13 16.91 17.34
CA ARG A 383 -0.85 16.11 18.36
C ARG A 383 -2.31 15.85 17.98
N PRO A 384 -3.14 16.85 17.59
CA PRO A 384 -4.49 16.61 17.09
C PRO A 384 -4.54 15.72 15.86
N ALA A 385 -3.58 15.79 14.94
CA ALA A 385 -3.54 14.92 13.75
C ALA A 385 -3.37 13.44 14.13
N PHE A 386 -2.52 13.13 15.11
CA PHE A 386 -2.39 11.78 15.67
C PHE A 386 -3.70 11.31 16.33
N ILE A 387 -4.35 12.17 17.12
CA ILE A 387 -5.62 11.84 17.80
C ILE A 387 -6.73 11.58 16.78
N VAL A 388 -6.87 12.44 15.76
CA VAL A 388 -7.88 12.26 14.70
C VAL A 388 -7.63 10.96 13.92
N THR A 389 -6.37 10.66 13.61
CA THR A 389 -6.02 9.39 12.95
C THR A 389 -6.40 8.19 13.82
N ALA A 390 -6.06 8.22 15.11
CA ALA A 390 -6.43 7.18 16.06
C ALA A 390 -7.96 7.01 16.16
N ALA A 391 -8.70 8.12 16.19
CA ALA A 391 -10.17 8.13 16.25
C ALA A 391 -10.79 7.52 14.99
N ILE A 392 -10.29 7.88 13.79
CA ILE A 392 -10.77 7.31 12.51
C ILE A 392 -10.56 5.79 12.49
N VAL A 393 -9.39 5.32 12.88
CA VAL A 393 -9.05 3.89 12.89
C VAL A 393 -9.87 3.14 13.94
N GLY A 394 -9.99 3.70 15.14
CA GLY A 394 -10.81 3.14 16.21
C GLY A 394 -12.29 3.05 15.83
N LEU A 395 -12.85 4.14 15.28
CA LEU A 395 -14.25 4.20 14.85
C LEU A 395 -14.55 3.21 13.70
N GLY A 396 -13.70 3.15 12.67
CA GLY A 396 -13.88 2.20 11.57
C GLY A 396 -13.86 0.76 12.05
N THR A 397 -12.97 0.44 13.01
CA THR A 397 -12.90 -0.90 13.63
C THR A 397 -14.10 -1.18 14.53
N LEU A 398 -14.59 -0.19 15.27
CA LEU A 398 -15.80 -0.31 16.09
C LEU A 398 -17.04 -0.58 15.23
N ILE A 399 -17.24 0.21 14.14
CA ILE A 399 -18.34 0.01 13.19
C ILE A 399 -18.30 -1.40 12.61
N PHE A 400 -17.12 -1.85 12.17
CA PHE A 400 -16.93 -3.22 11.69
C PHE A 400 -17.30 -4.24 12.79
N GLY A 401 -16.85 -4.02 14.00
CA GLY A 401 -17.09 -4.90 15.14
C GLY A 401 -18.57 -5.06 15.50
N LEU A 402 -19.35 -3.99 15.38
CA LEU A 402 -20.80 -3.99 15.64
C LEU A 402 -21.59 -4.61 14.49
N ALA A 403 -21.20 -4.29 13.24
CA ALA A 403 -21.91 -4.73 12.05
C ALA A 403 -21.61 -6.18 11.64
N VAL A 404 -20.33 -6.63 11.84
CA VAL A 404 -19.86 -7.95 11.41
C VAL A 404 -19.51 -8.80 12.62
N ARG A 405 -20.49 -9.54 13.13
CA ARG A 405 -20.28 -10.42 14.30
C ARG A 405 -19.48 -11.69 13.95
N ARG A 406 -19.61 -12.20 12.72
CA ARG A 406 -18.88 -13.37 12.21
C ARG A 406 -18.34 -13.09 10.82
N ILE A 407 -17.11 -13.51 10.55
CA ILE A 407 -16.47 -13.42 9.23
C ILE A 407 -16.78 -14.72 8.50
N GLU A 408 -17.92 -14.74 7.80
CA GLU A 408 -18.46 -15.88 7.05
C GLU A 408 -18.97 -15.37 5.68
N PRO A 409 -19.06 -16.24 4.66
CA PRO A 409 -19.60 -15.84 3.38
C PRO A 409 -21.01 -15.26 3.50
N VAL A 410 -21.23 -14.12 2.85
CA VAL A 410 -22.57 -13.52 2.78
C VAL A 410 -23.47 -14.37 1.89
N ARG A 411 -24.77 -14.35 2.19
CA ARG A 411 -25.76 -14.99 1.31
C ARG A 411 -26.08 -14.06 0.17
N TRP A 412 -25.81 -14.50 -1.04
CA TRP A 412 -26.21 -13.78 -2.24
C TRP A 412 -27.67 -14.12 -2.56
N ALA A 413 -28.47 -13.11 -2.96
CA ALA A 413 -29.81 -13.38 -3.46
C ALA A 413 -29.71 -14.30 -4.69
N PRO A 414 -30.62 -15.27 -4.85
CA PRO A 414 -30.68 -16.03 -6.08
C PRO A 414 -30.90 -15.09 -7.27
N ALA A 415 -30.17 -15.36 -8.38
CA ALA A 415 -30.18 -14.54 -9.58
C ALA A 415 -31.55 -14.62 -10.28
#